data_b460a97adaf31d4eb2b1ab8b8fb6c036
#
_entry.id   b460a97adaf31d4eb2b1ab8b8fb6c036
#
_cell.length_a   1.000
_cell.length_b   1.000
_cell.length_c   1.000
_cell.angle_alpha   90.00
_cell.angle_beta   90.00
_cell.angle_gamma   90.00
#
_symmetry.space_group_name_H-M   'P 1'
#
loop_
_entity.id
_entity.type
_entity.pdbx_description
1 polymer ?
#
loop_
_entity_poly.entity_id
_entity_poly.type
_entity_poly.pdbx_seq_one_letter_code
_entity_poly.pdbx_strand_id
1 'polypeptide(L)'
;MKLYRHVSAVMAALVLTGLSYSAGATDINVSSDKAEELLGLTMGSPVQTAPEVKHITDTLTVNVHGKSLTDAGKSKNVTGIYNGFGSQLTVDKDLVVRLKNDAPASKRELGHYYMSAVYAGYGGKVPRLSKDNPDRDFGDTNIHVKGNVDIDAIGSGLQVNQRGHILVDGGGKIITHPVETSDTYSVVAEEGDVYVNAGADGKHPGTHD
;
A
#
# COMPACT_ATOMS: atom_id res chain seq x y z
N MET A 1 -10.70 4.71 -29.05
CA MET A 1 -10.58 5.87 -28.15
C MET A 1 -11.83 5.94 -27.26
N LYS A 2 -11.91 5.06 -26.27
CA LYS A 2 -12.96 5.01 -25.26
C LYS A 2 -12.42 4.16 -24.09
N LEU A 3 -11.60 4.78 -23.25
CA LEU A 3 -11.21 4.16 -21.98
C LEU A 3 -10.89 5.31 -21.04
N TYR A 4 -11.78 5.67 -20.18
CA TYR A 4 -11.59 6.38 -18.91
C TYR A 4 -12.94 6.89 -18.44
N ARG A 5 -13.84 5.94 -18.23
CA ARG A 5 -15.02 6.15 -17.38
C ARG A 5 -15.08 4.94 -16.47
N HIS A 6 -14.60 5.07 -15.28
CA HIS A 6 -14.96 4.33 -14.05
C HIS A 6 -13.85 4.54 -12.99
N VAL A 7 -13.60 5.80 -12.68
CA VAL A 7 -13.11 6.14 -11.36
C VAL A 7 -14.23 6.97 -10.73
N SER A 8 -15.32 6.31 -10.47
CA SER A 8 -16.38 6.85 -9.64
C SER A 8 -16.72 5.74 -8.68
N ALA A 9 -16.13 5.79 -7.56
CA ALA A 9 -16.85 5.42 -6.52
C ALA A 9 -16.33 5.23 -5.20
N VAL A 10 -17.08 5.50 -4.38
CA VAL A 10 -17.20 5.14 -2.97
C VAL A 10 -15.86 5.04 -2.25
N MET A 11 -15.24 6.18 -2.09
CA MET A 11 -14.35 6.41 -0.98
C MET A 11 -15.22 6.45 0.29
N ALA A 12 -15.46 5.29 0.89
CA ALA A 12 -15.69 5.22 2.31
C ALA A 12 -14.32 5.35 2.99
N ALA A 13 -13.63 6.43 2.69
CA ALA A 13 -12.42 6.81 3.37
C ALA A 13 -12.84 7.38 4.72
N LEU A 14 -12.50 6.70 5.78
CA LEU A 14 -12.41 7.33 7.08
C LEU A 14 -11.28 8.35 6.98
N VAL A 15 -11.60 9.56 6.55
CA VAL A 15 -10.67 10.69 6.53
C VAL A 15 -10.43 11.10 7.96
N LEU A 16 -9.42 10.51 8.58
CA LEU A 16 -8.81 11.07 9.78
C LEU A 16 -7.92 12.25 9.36
N THR A 17 -8.57 13.38 9.06
CA THR A 17 -7.88 14.67 8.96
C THR A 17 -7.61 15.16 10.37
N GLY A 18 -6.38 15.01 10.81
CA GLY A 18 -5.91 15.55 12.07
C GLY A 18 -4.55 14.98 12.40
N LEU A 19 -3.59 15.83 12.69
CA LEU A 19 -2.34 15.45 13.36
C LEU A 19 -2.68 14.85 14.73
N SER A 20 -3.05 13.59 14.77
CA SER A 20 -3.23 12.88 16.04
C SER A 20 -1.96 12.12 16.35
N TYR A 21 -1.18 12.67 17.26
CA TYR A 21 -0.20 11.90 18.01
C TYR A 21 -0.98 10.88 18.87
N SER A 22 -1.11 9.67 18.38
CA SER A 22 -1.62 8.58 19.19
C SER A 22 -0.43 7.94 19.91
N ALA A 23 -0.31 8.18 21.19
CA ALA A 23 0.58 7.44 22.05
C ALA A 23 -0.06 6.07 22.31
N GLY A 24 0.20 5.08 21.44
CA GLY A 24 -0.33 3.73 21.51
C GLY A 24 -0.32 3.07 20.13
N ALA A 25 -0.42 1.73 20.09
CA ALA A 25 -0.52 1.00 18.84
C ALA A 25 -1.70 1.53 18.01
N THR A 26 -1.48 1.71 16.71
CA THR A 26 -2.53 2.16 15.77
C THR A 26 -3.04 0.96 15.00
N ASP A 27 -4.32 0.63 15.22
CA ASP A 27 -4.98 -0.49 14.56
C ASP A 27 -5.98 0.03 13.51
N ILE A 28 -5.83 -0.44 12.29
CA ILE A 28 -6.74 -0.17 11.18
C ILE A 28 -7.37 -1.50 10.78
N ASN A 29 -8.68 -1.60 10.91
CA ASN A 29 -9.44 -2.80 10.57
C ASN A 29 -10.50 -2.46 9.53
N VAL A 30 -10.39 -3.05 8.35
CA VAL A 30 -11.33 -2.86 7.24
C VAL A 30 -11.84 -4.22 6.79
N SER A 31 -13.14 -4.37 6.72
CA SER A 31 -13.76 -5.59 6.18
C SER A 31 -15.05 -5.28 5.45
N SER A 32 -15.37 -6.09 4.44
CA SER A 32 -16.63 -6.01 3.73
C SER A 32 -17.10 -7.38 3.26
N ASP A 33 -18.40 -7.59 3.33
CA ASP A 33 -19.07 -8.76 2.76
C ASP A 33 -19.45 -8.54 1.29
N LYS A 34 -19.18 -7.36 0.75
CA LYS A 34 -19.47 -6.98 -0.63
C LYS A 34 -18.24 -7.13 -1.51
N ALA A 35 -18.46 -7.35 -2.80
CA ALA A 35 -17.39 -7.36 -3.80
C ALA A 35 -16.96 -5.94 -4.13
N GLU A 36 -16.23 -5.31 -3.25
CA GLU A 36 -15.73 -3.95 -3.41
C GLU A 36 -14.22 -3.90 -3.19
N GLU A 37 -13.60 -2.86 -3.70
CA GLU A 37 -12.20 -2.59 -3.43
C GLU A 37 -12.04 -2.16 -1.97
N LEU A 38 -11.10 -2.80 -1.28
CA LEU A 38 -10.81 -2.50 0.11
C LEU A 38 -9.39 -1.99 0.27
N LEU A 39 -9.27 -0.84 0.89
CA LEU A 39 -8.01 -0.21 1.23
C LEU A 39 -7.94 -0.03 2.74
N GLY A 40 -6.85 -0.47 3.36
CA GLY A 40 -6.60 -0.24 4.78
C GLY A 40 -6.21 1.21 5.04
N LEU A 41 -4.92 1.51 5.01
CA LEU A 41 -4.42 2.88 5.08
C LEU A 41 -4.22 3.43 3.67
N THR A 42 -4.85 4.55 3.37
CA THR A 42 -4.64 5.26 2.11
C THR A 42 -4.04 6.63 2.38
N MET A 43 -2.97 6.96 1.67
CA MET A 43 -2.30 8.24 1.73
C MET A 43 -2.01 8.75 0.33
N GLY A 44 -2.20 10.05 0.15
CA GLY A 44 -1.94 10.71 -1.10
C GLY A 44 -3.09 10.65 -2.10
N SER A 45 -3.17 11.66 -2.91
CA SER A 45 -4.18 11.82 -3.96
C SER A 45 -3.61 12.62 -5.12
N PRO A 46 -3.99 12.31 -6.37
CA PRO A 46 -3.55 13.06 -7.53
C PRO A 46 -4.01 14.53 -7.53
N VAL A 47 -5.00 14.86 -6.70
CA VAL A 47 -5.54 16.23 -6.60
C VAL A 47 -5.04 17.00 -5.37
N GLN A 48 -4.24 16.37 -4.53
CA GLN A 48 -3.68 17.05 -3.34
C GLN A 48 -2.78 18.21 -3.71
N THR A 49 -2.75 19.24 -2.87
CA THR A 49 -1.92 20.44 -3.08
C THR A 49 -0.53 20.33 -2.46
N ALA A 50 -0.37 19.46 -1.47
CA ALA A 50 0.89 19.17 -0.80
C ALA A 50 0.95 17.68 -0.47
N PRO A 51 2.15 17.09 -0.34
CA PRO A 51 2.31 15.71 0.11
C PRO A 51 1.66 15.50 1.48
N GLU A 52 0.96 14.38 1.63
CA GLU A 52 0.47 13.96 2.93
C GLU A 52 1.63 13.39 3.74
N VAL A 53 1.75 13.80 5.00
CA VAL A 53 2.78 13.30 5.93
C VAL A 53 2.09 12.70 7.14
N LYS A 54 2.40 11.44 7.42
CA LYS A 54 1.88 10.74 8.60
C LYS A 54 3.03 10.09 9.38
N HIS A 55 3.00 10.29 10.67
CA HIS A 55 3.96 9.71 11.61
C HIS A 55 3.22 8.92 12.69
N ILE A 56 3.47 7.61 12.72
CA ILE A 56 2.96 6.68 13.72
C ILE A 56 4.09 6.40 14.70
N THR A 57 3.94 6.81 15.95
CA THR A 57 5.00 6.71 16.97
C THR A 57 5.09 5.34 17.62
N ASP A 58 4.18 4.45 17.31
CA ASP A 58 4.13 3.07 17.83
C ASP A 58 4.00 2.07 16.68
N THR A 59 3.61 0.84 16.97
CA THR A 59 3.31 -0.19 15.99
C THR A 59 2.06 0.20 15.19
N LEU A 60 2.14 0.04 13.87
CA LEU A 60 0.99 0.13 12.98
C LEU A 60 0.51 -1.27 12.60
N THR A 61 -0.72 -1.58 12.94
CA THR A 61 -1.39 -2.82 12.53
C THR A 61 -2.48 -2.50 11.50
N VAL A 62 -2.43 -3.14 10.34
CA VAL A 62 -3.43 -3.00 9.28
C VAL A 62 -4.00 -4.36 8.94
N ASN A 63 -5.29 -4.54 9.20
CA ASN A 63 -6.04 -5.74 8.87
C ASN A 63 -7.10 -5.40 7.82
N VAL A 64 -7.02 -6.06 6.66
CA VAL A 64 -8.00 -5.91 5.59
C VAL A 64 -8.54 -7.27 5.20
N HIS A 65 -9.85 -7.43 5.21
CA HIS A 65 -10.51 -8.70 4.94
C HIS A 65 -11.65 -8.53 3.93
N GLY A 66 -11.40 -8.94 2.70
CA GLY A 66 -12.39 -8.99 1.63
C GLY A 66 -13.03 -10.36 1.53
N LYS A 67 -14.36 -10.42 1.40
CA LYS A 67 -15.08 -11.68 1.37
C LYS A 67 -15.67 -12.04 0.03
N SER A 68 -15.89 -11.09 -0.84
CA SER A 68 -16.84 -11.33 -1.88
C SER A 68 -16.27 -11.42 -3.28
N LEU A 69 -16.97 -12.17 -4.09
CA LEU A 69 -16.83 -12.18 -5.53
C LEU A 69 -17.83 -11.19 -6.12
N THR A 70 -17.48 -10.55 -7.22
CA THR A 70 -18.43 -9.80 -8.03
C THR A 70 -19.48 -10.75 -8.63
N ASP A 71 -20.56 -10.23 -9.17
CA ASP A 71 -21.56 -11.00 -9.90
C ASP A 71 -20.96 -11.77 -11.09
N ALA A 72 -19.84 -11.29 -11.64
CA ALA A 72 -19.04 -11.98 -12.64
C ALA A 72 -18.14 -13.08 -12.07
N GLY A 73 -18.20 -13.34 -10.78
CA GLY A 73 -17.39 -14.35 -10.11
C GLY A 73 -15.93 -13.94 -9.86
N LYS A 74 -15.63 -12.64 -9.83
CA LYS A 74 -14.30 -12.07 -9.67
C LYS A 74 -14.18 -11.34 -8.35
N SER A 75 -13.02 -11.41 -7.71
CA SER A 75 -12.75 -10.62 -6.51
C SER A 75 -12.34 -9.20 -6.88
N LYS A 76 -12.55 -8.28 -5.96
CA LYS A 76 -11.99 -6.94 -6.04
C LYS A 76 -10.63 -6.87 -5.34
N ASN A 77 -9.87 -5.83 -5.66
CA ASN A 77 -8.57 -5.59 -5.06
C ASN A 77 -8.69 -5.37 -3.55
N VAL A 78 -7.69 -5.88 -2.85
CA VAL A 78 -7.52 -5.68 -1.42
C VAL A 78 -6.09 -5.22 -1.20
N THR A 79 -5.92 -4.06 -0.60
CA THR A 79 -4.61 -3.45 -0.33
C THR A 79 -4.52 -3.06 1.13
N GLY A 80 -3.40 -3.39 1.77
CA GLY A 80 -3.20 -3.03 3.17
C GLY A 80 -2.87 -1.55 3.32
N ILE A 81 -1.74 -1.13 2.79
CA ILE A 81 -1.30 0.27 2.79
C ILE A 81 -1.10 0.72 1.34
N TYR A 82 -1.79 1.77 0.97
CA TYR A 82 -1.56 2.50 -0.27
C TYR A 82 -0.99 3.87 0.05
N ASN A 83 0.27 4.10 -0.32
CA ASN A 83 0.95 5.38 -0.19
C ASN A 83 1.34 5.88 -1.56
N GLY A 84 0.86 7.06 -1.94
CA GLY A 84 1.04 7.59 -3.29
C GLY A 84 1.30 9.09 -3.33
N PHE A 85 1.65 9.55 -4.54
CA PHE A 85 1.69 10.97 -4.88
C PHE A 85 2.59 11.82 -3.96
N GLY A 86 3.81 11.32 -3.69
CA GLY A 86 4.80 12.03 -2.88
C GLY A 86 4.55 11.98 -1.38
N SER A 87 3.54 11.25 -0.92
CA SER A 87 3.23 11.17 0.50
C SER A 87 4.29 10.41 1.31
N GLN A 88 4.37 10.71 2.60
CA GLN A 88 5.41 10.24 3.51
C GLN A 88 4.77 9.54 4.70
N LEU A 89 5.06 8.25 4.89
CA LEU A 89 4.64 7.49 6.06
C LEU A 89 5.86 7.08 6.87
N THR A 90 5.88 7.41 8.16
CA THR A 90 6.88 6.90 9.10
C THR A 90 6.19 6.11 10.20
N VAL A 91 6.72 4.93 10.51
CA VAL A 91 6.30 4.07 11.62
C VAL A 91 7.51 3.85 12.53
N ASP A 92 7.45 4.32 13.77
CA ASP A 92 8.60 4.30 14.68
C ASP A 92 8.90 2.90 15.26
N LYS A 93 7.91 2.01 15.27
CA LYS A 93 8.07 0.62 15.69
C LYS A 93 7.73 -0.33 14.54
N ASP A 94 7.05 -1.42 14.83
CA ASP A 94 6.78 -2.48 13.87
C ASP A 94 5.59 -2.16 12.95
N LEU A 95 5.63 -2.71 11.76
CA LEU A 95 4.51 -2.71 10.82
C LEU A 95 3.95 -4.13 10.70
N VAL A 96 2.69 -4.29 11.04
CA VAL A 96 1.96 -5.56 10.94
C VAL A 96 0.85 -5.41 9.88
N VAL A 97 0.87 -6.25 8.85
CA VAL A 97 -0.18 -6.25 7.81
C VAL A 97 -0.76 -7.64 7.65
N ARG A 98 -2.09 -7.72 7.70
CA ARG A 98 -2.85 -8.95 7.46
C ARG A 98 -3.86 -8.68 6.35
N LEU A 99 -3.62 -9.26 5.20
CA LEU A 99 -4.44 -9.07 4.02
C LEU A 99 -5.09 -10.39 3.62
N LYS A 100 -6.39 -10.48 3.78
CA LYS A 100 -7.17 -11.69 3.52
C LYS A 100 -8.28 -11.47 2.50
N ASN A 101 -8.56 -12.49 1.72
CA ASN A 101 -9.70 -12.54 0.85
C ASN A 101 -10.23 -13.98 0.83
N ASP A 102 -11.48 -14.17 1.21
CA ASP A 102 -12.13 -15.48 1.30
C ASP A 102 -12.48 -16.06 -0.07
N ALA A 103 -12.37 -15.30 -1.15
CA ALA A 103 -12.56 -15.83 -2.49
C ALA A 103 -11.55 -16.96 -2.77
N PRO A 104 -11.96 -18.05 -3.44
CA PRO A 104 -11.02 -19.09 -3.88
C PRO A 104 -9.92 -18.47 -4.75
N ALA A 105 -8.71 -18.99 -4.67
CA ALA A 105 -7.58 -18.50 -5.47
C ALA A 105 -7.94 -18.39 -6.96
N SER A 106 -8.67 -19.38 -7.48
CA SER A 106 -9.16 -19.43 -8.87
C SER A 106 -10.15 -18.32 -9.26
N LYS A 107 -10.58 -17.50 -8.35
CA LYS A 107 -11.55 -16.42 -8.58
C LYS A 107 -11.00 -15.03 -8.21
N ARG A 108 -9.75 -14.97 -7.77
CA ARG A 108 -9.11 -13.70 -7.44
C ARG A 108 -8.55 -13.09 -8.71
N GLU A 109 -9.08 -11.96 -9.14
CA GLU A 109 -8.44 -11.15 -10.19
C GLU A 109 -7.43 -10.21 -9.58
N LEU A 110 -6.25 -10.20 -10.17
CA LEU A 110 -5.35 -9.09 -10.00
C LEU A 110 -5.86 -7.92 -10.83
N GLY A 111 -6.28 -6.87 -10.16
CA GLY A 111 -6.20 -5.57 -10.79
C GLY A 111 -4.71 -5.19 -10.88
N HIS A 112 -4.30 -4.60 -11.97
CA HIS A 112 -2.95 -4.10 -12.12
C HIS A 112 -2.57 -3.27 -10.88
N TYR A 113 -1.49 -3.63 -10.20
CA TYR A 113 -0.79 -2.91 -9.11
C TYR A 113 -1.43 -2.86 -7.71
N TYR A 114 -2.63 -3.38 -7.48
CA TYR A 114 -3.36 -3.03 -6.24
C TYR A 114 -3.56 -4.16 -5.22
N MET A 115 -3.07 -5.36 -5.49
CA MET A 115 -3.15 -6.42 -4.49
C MET A 115 -1.79 -6.60 -3.81
N SER A 116 -1.49 -5.70 -2.91
CA SER A 116 -0.25 -5.71 -2.14
C SER A 116 -0.50 -5.36 -0.68
N ALA A 117 0.28 -5.95 0.21
CA ALA A 117 0.20 -5.58 1.62
C ALA A 117 0.61 -4.13 1.83
N VAL A 118 1.70 -3.72 1.19
CA VAL A 118 2.25 -2.37 1.29
C VAL A 118 2.67 -1.91 -0.11
N TYR A 119 2.11 -0.81 -0.54
CA TYR A 119 2.41 -0.18 -1.82
C TYR A 119 2.88 1.25 -1.62
N ALA A 120 3.99 1.61 -2.28
CA ALA A 120 4.45 2.99 -2.41
C ALA A 120 4.72 3.32 -3.88
N GLY A 121 4.13 4.39 -4.39
CA GLY A 121 4.32 4.73 -5.80
C GLY A 121 3.68 6.04 -6.23
N TYR A 122 3.59 6.20 -7.56
CA TYR A 122 3.10 7.44 -8.17
C TYR A 122 3.84 8.69 -7.71
N GLY A 123 5.13 8.55 -7.38
CA GLY A 123 6.03 9.67 -7.18
C GLY A 123 6.47 10.29 -8.51
N GLY A 124 7.19 11.42 -8.44
CA GLY A 124 7.70 12.11 -9.61
C GLY A 124 6.61 12.76 -10.45
N LYS A 125 6.87 12.90 -11.73
CA LYS A 125 5.92 13.51 -12.68
C LYS A 125 4.81 12.53 -13.04
N VAL A 126 3.63 12.82 -12.55
CA VAL A 126 2.43 12.10 -12.96
C VAL A 126 1.79 12.83 -14.13
N PRO A 127 1.62 12.17 -15.28
CA PRO A 127 0.95 12.76 -16.44
C PRO A 127 -0.45 13.23 -16.06
N ARG A 128 -0.87 14.27 -16.73
CA ARG A 128 -2.18 14.89 -16.57
C ARG A 128 -3.31 13.87 -16.50
N LEU A 129 -3.90 13.71 -15.34
CA LEU A 129 -5.02 12.79 -15.11
C LEU A 129 -6.37 13.33 -15.59
N SER A 130 -6.50 14.66 -15.72
CA SER A 130 -7.66 15.32 -16.28
C SER A 130 -7.30 16.69 -16.86
N LYS A 131 -8.24 17.32 -17.58
CA LYS A 131 -8.05 18.68 -18.14
C LYS A 131 -7.76 19.73 -17.04
N ASP A 132 -8.26 19.51 -15.86
CA ASP A 132 -8.18 20.43 -14.73
C ASP A 132 -7.01 20.13 -13.80
N ASN A 133 -6.24 19.09 -14.10
CA ASN A 133 -5.11 18.63 -13.30
C ASN A 133 -3.84 18.67 -14.14
N PRO A 134 -3.06 19.75 -14.09
CA PRO A 134 -1.83 19.85 -14.87
C PRO A 134 -0.81 18.80 -14.41
N ASP A 135 0.13 18.46 -15.28
CA ASP A 135 1.26 17.62 -14.94
C ASP A 135 1.91 18.12 -13.65
N ARG A 136 2.05 17.25 -12.69
CA ARG A 136 2.64 17.55 -11.39
C ARG A 136 3.82 16.66 -11.13
N ASP A 137 4.84 17.24 -10.52
CA ASP A 137 5.92 16.49 -9.88
C ASP A 137 5.63 16.41 -8.38
N PHE A 138 5.31 15.21 -7.90
CA PHE A 138 5.00 14.95 -6.50
C PHE A 138 6.25 14.64 -5.66
N GLY A 139 7.42 14.49 -6.28
CA GLY A 139 8.61 14.04 -5.59
C GLY A 139 8.55 12.54 -5.27
N ASP A 140 9.37 12.10 -4.35
CA ASP A 140 9.44 10.69 -3.96
C ASP A 140 8.35 10.33 -2.94
N THR A 141 7.75 9.14 -3.12
CA THR A 141 6.79 8.58 -2.18
C THR A 141 7.51 7.62 -1.24
N ASN A 142 7.46 7.85 0.07
CA ASN A 142 8.28 7.12 1.02
C ASN A 142 7.44 6.45 2.12
N ILE A 143 7.83 5.22 2.45
CA ILE A 143 7.41 4.52 3.66
C ILE A 143 8.68 4.14 4.43
N HIS A 144 8.78 4.59 5.67
CA HIS A 144 9.89 4.26 6.57
C HIS A 144 9.36 3.55 7.82
N VAL A 145 9.76 2.30 8.00
CA VAL A 145 9.48 1.50 9.20
C VAL A 145 10.77 1.33 9.98
N LYS A 146 10.85 1.93 11.17
CA LYS A 146 12.07 1.87 11.99
C LYS A 146 12.23 0.53 12.74
N GLY A 147 11.14 -0.20 12.91
CA GLY A 147 11.14 -1.55 13.48
C GLY A 147 11.12 -2.64 12.42
N ASN A 148 10.45 -3.73 12.72
CA ASN A 148 10.31 -4.89 11.85
C ASN A 148 9.02 -4.85 11.03
N VAL A 149 8.96 -5.68 9.99
CA VAL A 149 7.72 -5.95 9.27
C VAL A 149 7.24 -7.39 9.56
N ASP A 150 5.94 -7.55 9.77
CA ASP A 150 5.27 -8.85 9.86
C ASP A 150 4.05 -8.84 8.93
N ILE A 151 4.22 -9.45 7.76
CA ILE A 151 3.25 -9.42 6.67
C ILE A 151 2.76 -10.84 6.39
N ASP A 152 1.43 -10.99 6.35
CA ASP A 152 0.74 -12.19 5.89
C ASP A 152 -0.38 -11.73 4.94
N ALA A 153 -0.15 -11.87 3.65
CA ALA A 153 -0.96 -11.20 2.66
C ALA A 153 -1.27 -12.05 1.42
N ILE A 154 -2.45 -11.86 0.87
CA ILE A 154 -2.79 -12.29 -0.48
C ILE A 154 -2.21 -11.27 -1.45
N GLY A 155 -1.56 -11.74 -2.51
CA GLY A 155 -0.87 -10.88 -3.46
C GLY A 155 0.57 -10.58 -3.04
N SER A 156 1.10 -9.44 -3.42
CA SER A 156 2.48 -9.06 -3.13
C SER A 156 2.65 -8.56 -1.69
N GLY A 157 3.84 -8.69 -1.15
CA GLY A 157 4.19 -8.17 0.17
C GLY A 157 4.51 -6.68 0.13
N LEU A 158 5.75 -6.33 -0.18
CA LEU A 158 6.18 -4.94 -0.37
C LEU A 158 6.28 -4.64 -1.86
N GLN A 159 5.63 -3.60 -2.31
CA GLN A 159 5.64 -3.20 -3.72
C GLN A 159 5.92 -1.71 -3.87
N VAL A 160 6.83 -1.39 -4.76
CA VAL A 160 7.12 -0.01 -5.14
C VAL A 160 7.12 0.15 -6.65
N ASN A 161 6.68 1.32 -7.12
CA ASN A 161 6.89 1.76 -8.49
C ASN A 161 7.02 3.29 -8.55
N GLN A 162 7.42 3.82 -9.72
CA GLN A 162 7.39 5.26 -10.01
C GLN A 162 7.91 6.13 -8.85
N ARG A 163 9.18 5.99 -8.50
CA ARG A 163 9.83 6.72 -7.41
C ARG A 163 9.19 6.45 -6.03
N GLY A 164 8.66 5.25 -5.85
CA GLY A 164 8.28 4.74 -4.53
C GLY A 164 9.50 4.17 -3.80
N HIS A 165 9.55 4.37 -2.49
CA HIS A 165 10.62 3.84 -1.65
C HIS A 165 10.03 3.26 -0.37
N ILE A 166 10.45 2.05 -0.02
CA ILE A 166 10.14 1.41 1.26
C ILE A 166 11.44 1.10 1.96
N LEU A 167 11.62 1.67 3.14
CA LEU A 167 12.77 1.45 4.01
C LEU A 167 12.30 0.77 5.30
N VAL A 168 12.91 -0.35 5.63
CA VAL A 168 12.70 -1.08 6.88
C VAL A 168 14.04 -1.20 7.59
N ASP A 169 14.20 -0.53 8.73
CA ASP A 169 15.47 -0.55 9.49
C ASP A 169 15.71 -1.92 10.12
N GLY A 170 14.66 -2.54 10.63
CA GLY A 170 14.71 -3.90 11.14
C GLY A 170 14.56 -4.96 10.05
N GLY A 171 14.42 -6.19 10.49
CA GLY A 171 14.12 -7.31 9.62
C GLY A 171 12.62 -7.59 9.52
N GLY A 172 12.27 -8.86 9.29
CA GLY A 172 10.88 -9.24 9.37
C GLY A 172 10.52 -10.51 8.64
N LYS A 173 9.21 -10.75 8.61
CA LYS A 173 8.62 -11.91 7.96
C LYS A 173 7.58 -11.46 6.94
N ILE A 174 7.69 -11.97 5.73
CA ILE A 174 6.73 -11.71 4.65
C ILE A 174 6.25 -13.04 4.11
N ILE A 175 4.96 -13.31 4.31
CA ILE A 175 4.27 -14.48 3.74
C ILE A 175 3.29 -13.94 2.70
N THR A 176 3.39 -14.48 1.50
CA THR A 176 2.48 -14.16 0.41
C THR A 176 1.69 -15.39 -0.02
N HIS A 177 0.42 -15.18 -0.29
CA HIS A 177 -0.48 -16.23 -0.77
C HIS A 177 -0.87 -15.95 -2.22
N PRO A 178 -0.92 -17.00 -3.06
CA PRO A 178 -1.11 -16.82 -4.49
C PRO A 178 -2.47 -16.21 -4.84
N VAL A 179 -2.46 -15.51 -5.96
CA VAL A 179 -3.63 -15.12 -6.73
C VAL A 179 -3.58 -15.90 -8.05
N GLU A 180 -4.70 -16.41 -8.54
CA GLU A 180 -4.78 -17.51 -9.51
C GLU A 180 -3.91 -17.39 -10.76
N THR A 181 -3.70 -16.22 -11.26
CA THR A 181 -3.11 -16.03 -12.61
C THR A 181 -1.83 -15.20 -12.61
N SER A 182 -1.32 -14.86 -11.46
CA SER A 182 -0.15 -13.97 -11.37
C SER A 182 0.83 -14.46 -10.35
N ASP A 183 2.08 -14.28 -10.69
CA ASP A 183 3.16 -14.44 -9.75
C ASP A 183 2.94 -13.47 -8.57
N THR A 184 3.07 -13.99 -7.38
CA THR A 184 3.07 -13.19 -6.16
C THR A 184 4.47 -13.15 -5.61
N TYR A 185 4.92 -11.96 -5.26
CA TYR A 185 6.27 -11.74 -4.79
C TYR A 185 6.26 -11.18 -3.39
N SER A 186 7.21 -11.59 -2.58
CA SER A 186 7.41 -10.96 -1.27
C SER A 186 7.84 -9.50 -1.43
N VAL A 187 8.62 -9.20 -2.47
CA VAL A 187 9.08 -7.86 -2.79
C VAL A 187 9.03 -7.63 -4.30
N VAL A 188 8.47 -6.50 -4.72
CA VAL A 188 8.48 -6.02 -6.10
C VAL A 188 8.98 -4.59 -6.13
N ALA A 189 10.00 -4.31 -6.92
CA ALA A 189 10.52 -2.96 -7.10
C ALA A 189 10.61 -2.61 -8.60
N GLU A 190 9.81 -1.63 -9.02
CA GLU A 190 9.78 -1.10 -10.37
C GLU A 190 9.96 0.43 -10.30
N GLU A 191 11.06 0.94 -10.83
CA GLU A 191 11.37 2.38 -10.79
C GLU A 191 11.36 2.98 -9.36
N GLY A 192 11.80 2.19 -8.37
CA GLY A 192 11.86 2.53 -6.97
C GLY A 192 12.71 1.54 -6.18
N ASP A 193 12.79 1.71 -4.86
CA ASP A 193 13.68 0.93 -4.01
C ASP A 193 12.97 0.33 -2.81
N VAL A 194 13.32 -0.90 -2.45
CA VAL A 194 12.91 -1.55 -1.20
C VAL A 194 14.16 -2.02 -0.46
N TYR A 195 14.34 -1.50 0.75
CA TYR A 195 15.42 -1.90 1.64
C TYR A 195 14.83 -2.53 2.91
N VAL A 196 15.27 -3.73 3.23
CA VAL A 196 14.91 -4.43 4.46
C VAL A 196 16.19 -4.75 5.22
N ASN A 197 16.20 -4.57 6.53
CA ASN A 197 17.37 -4.64 7.39
C ASN A 197 18.43 -3.59 7.02
N ALA A 198 17.95 -2.38 6.73
CA ALA A 198 18.81 -1.29 6.27
C ALA A 198 19.66 -0.67 7.38
N GLY A 199 19.36 -0.98 8.65
CA GLY A 199 19.95 -0.31 9.81
C GLY A 199 19.41 1.10 10.00
N ALA A 200 19.61 1.65 11.19
CA ALA A 200 19.06 2.95 11.58
C ALA A 200 19.55 4.14 10.73
N ASP A 201 20.63 3.98 10.01
CA ASP A 201 21.20 5.00 9.13
C ASP A 201 20.74 4.92 7.68
N GLY A 202 19.98 3.87 7.33
CA GLY A 202 19.45 3.64 5.98
C GLY A 202 20.53 3.49 4.89
N LYS A 203 21.80 3.41 5.26
CA LYS A 203 22.94 3.47 4.32
C LYS A 203 23.58 2.13 4.03
N HIS A 204 23.25 1.12 4.79
CA HIS A 204 23.83 -0.19 4.64
C HIS A 204 22.74 -1.19 4.36
N PRO A 205 22.51 -1.58 3.10
CA PRO A 205 21.76 -2.79 2.82
C PRO A 205 22.47 -3.92 3.57
N GLY A 206 21.72 -4.68 4.36
CA GLY A 206 22.26 -5.81 5.07
C GLY A 206 23.07 -6.66 4.09
N THR A 207 24.31 -6.98 4.44
CA THR A 207 25.12 -7.91 3.67
C THR A 207 24.41 -9.26 3.74
N HIS A 208 23.89 -9.68 2.61
CA HIS A 208 23.45 -11.06 2.44
C HIS A 208 24.72 -11.91 2.31
N ASP A 209 25.09 -12.60 3.39
CA ASP A 209 26.02 -13.71 3.35
C ASP A 209 25.32 -14.94 2.76
#